data_09f1f7424dd5cb55099b817ca158e121
#
_entry.id   09f1f7424dd5cb55099b817ca158e121
#
_cell.length_a   1.000
_cell.length_b   1.000
_cell.length_c   1.000
_cell.angle_alpha   90.00
_cell.angle_beta   90.00
_cell.angle_gamma   90.00
#
_symmetry.space_group_name_H-M   'P 1'
#
loop_
_entity.id
_entity.type
_entity.pdbx_description
1 polymer ?
#
loop_
_entity_poly.entity_id
_entity_poly.type
_entity_poly.pdbx_seq_one_letter_code
_entity_poly.pdbx_strand_id
1 'polypeptide(L)'
;GYENIKTVFTIHNIQYQGKYGDELLEDVLGIAPEDNNLILYDGLVNFMKAGIECANKVTTVSPTYAKEILDPWYSYGLDPILNQRSWKLCGILNGIDTELYNPETDKMIWANYSSANFANKAKNKEELQKKMGLAVRPDVPVIGIVTRLVGHKGVDLMQAVLEKSLWERDVQYVILGSGEWQ
;
A
#
# COMPACT_ATOMS: atom_id res chain seq x y z
N GLY A 1 -17.74 -27.61 -16.29
CA GLY A 1 -16.70 -27.97 -15.45
C GLY A 1 -16.24 -27.02 -14.38
N TYR A 2 -16.44 -25.68 -14.49
CA TYR A 2 -15.87 -24.71 -13.51
C TYR A 2 -16.88 -24.21 -12.45
N GLU A 3 -18.08 -24.73 -12.44
CA GLU A 3 -19.21 -24.27 -11.57
C GLU A 3 -18.91 -24.36 -10.06
N ASN A 4 -18.04 -25.26 -9.67
CA ASN A 4 -17.64 -25.43 -8.27
C ASN A 4 -16.44 -24.57 -7.84
N ILE A 5 -15.80 -23.84 -8.78
CA ILE A 5 -14.68 -22.96 -8.46
C ILE A 5 -15.24 -21.63 -7.96
N LYS A 6 -14.79 -21.21 -6.76
CA LYS A 6 -15.11 -19.91 -6.21
C LYS A 6 -13.95 -18.97 -6.42
N THR A 7 -14.23 -17.75 -6.86
CA THR A 7 -13.25 -16.72 -7.14
C THR A 7 -13.27 -15.62 -6.09
N VAL A 8 -12.10 -15.16 -5.71
CA VAL A 8 -11.92 -14.01 -4.82
C VAL A 8 -11.06 -12.99 -5.55
N PHE A 9 -11.53 -11.76 -5.64
CA PHE A 9 -10.79 -10.65 -6.20
C PHE A 9 -10.35 -9.71 -5.07
N THR A 10 -9.05 -9.41 -4.97
CA THR A 10 -8.51 -8.56 -3.91
C THR A 10 -8.06 -7.22 -4.47
N ILE A 11 -8.64 -6.13 -3.95
CA ILE A 11 -8.24 -4.76 -4.24
C ILE A 11 -7.17 -4.34 -3.23
N HIS A 12 -5.91 -4.28 -3.66
CA HIS A 12 -4.82 -3.78 -2.83
C HIS A 12 -4.71 -2.26 -2.88
N ASN A 13 -4.96 -1.66 -4.04
CA ASN A 13 -5.02 -0.22 -4.22
C ASN A 13 -5.97 0.10 -5.37
N ILE A 14 -7.08 0.77 -5.07
CA ILE A 14 -8.15 1.09 -6.02
C ILE A 14 -7.72 2.06 -7.13
N GLN A 15 -6.62 2.80 -6.93
CA GLN A 15 -6.08 3.71 -7.93
C GLN A 15 -5.60 2.99 -9.19
N TYR A 16 -5.10 1.75 -9.05
CA TYR A 16 -4.52 0.97 -10.14
C TYR A 16 -5.55 0.01 -10.74
N GLN A 17 -6.43 0.56 -11.57
CA GLN A 17 -7.60 -0.15 -12.09
C GLN A 17 -7.33 -1.01 -13.32
N GLY A 18 -6.16 -0.87 -13.97
CA GLY A 18 -5.87 -1.53 -15.24
C GLY A 18 -6.79 -1.02 -16.35
N LYS A 19 -6.69 0.27 -16.68
CA LYS A 19 -7.48 0.92 -17.74
C LYS A 19 -6.72 0.89 -19.06
N TYR A 20 -7.43 0.49 -20.12
CA TYR A 20 -6.89 0.39 -21.48
C TYR A 20 -7.98 0.77 -22.49
N GLY A 21 -7.59 0.97 -23.75
CA GLY A 21 -8.52 1.21 -24.82
C GLY A 21 -9.40 -0.02 -25.12
N ASP A 22 -10.51 0.20 -25.79
CA ASP A 22 -11.50 -0.82 -26.11
C ASP A 22 -11.03 -1.81 -27.19
N GLU A 23 -9.99 -1.47 -27.93
CA GLU A 23 -9.32 -2.38 -28.88
C GLU A 23 -8.84 -3.68 -28.24
N LEU A 24 -8.57 -3.70 -26.91
CA LEU A 24 -8.19 -4.92 -26.21
C LEU A 24 -9.30 -5.98 -26.18
N LEU A 25 -10.55 -5.59 -26.29
CA LEU A 25 -11.69 -6.50 -26.13
C LEU A 25 -11.65 -7.63 -27.15
N GLU A 26 -11.48 -7.30 -28.41
CA GLU A 26 -11.50 -8.25 -29.53
C GLU A 26 -10.10 -8.84 -29.77
N ASP A 27 -9.11 -7.97 -29.92
CA ASP A 27 -7.77 -8.36 -30.38
C ASP A 27 -6.99 -9.20 -29.35
N VAL A 28 -7.20 -8.95 -28.04
CA VAL A 28 -6.40 -9.55 -26.98
C VAL A 28 -7.23 -10.46 -26.09
N LEU A 29 -8.40 -9.99 -25.64
CA LEU A 29 -9.20 -10.71 -24.64
C LEU A 29 -10.18 -11.69 -25.27
N GLY A 30 -10.58 -11.50 -26.53
CA GLY A 30 -11.56 -12.33 -27.21
C GLY A 30 -12.91 -12.34 -26.48
N ILE A 31 -13.29 -11.21 -25.86
CA ILE A 31 -14.56 -11.09 -25.13
C ILE A 31 -15.68 -10.89 -26.15
N ALA A 32 -16.74 -11.68 -26.01
CA ALA A 32 -17.91 -11.55 -26.85
C ALA A 32 -18.62 -10.19 -26.63
N PRO A 33 -19.16 -9.55 -27.68
CA PRO A 33 -19.77 -8.22 -27.55
C PRO A 33 -20.87 -8.12 -26.47
N GLU A 34 -21.61 -9.19 -26.22
CA GLU A 34 -22.64 -9.29 -25.18
C GLU A 34 -22.08 -9.18 -23.76
N ASP A 35 -20.81 -9.53 -23.57
CA ASP A 35 -20.12 -9.53 -22.28
C ASP A 35 -19.28 -8.25 -22.05
N ASN A 36 -19.21 -7.35 -23.04
CA ASN A 36 -18.43 -6.12 -22.95
C ASN A 36 -18.79 -5.27 -21.72
N ASN A 37 -20.04 -5.28 -21.30
CA ASN A 37 -20.51 -4.56 -20.13
C ASN A 37 -19.89 -5.03 -18.80
N LEU A 38 -19.31 -6.23 -18.77
CA LEU A 38 -18.62 -6.76 -17.58
C LEU A 38 -17.29 -6.04 -17.33
N ILE A 39 -16.65 -5.57 -18.38
CA ILE A 39 -15.30 -5.01 -18.33
C ILE A 39 -15.24 -3.53 -18.76
N LEU A 40 -16.12 -3.09 -19.66
CA LEU A 40 -16.15 -1.69 -20.09
C LEU A 40 -16.69 -0.78 -18.99
N TYR A 41 -15.99 0.30 -18.73
CA TYR A 41 -16.39 1.36 -17.83
C TYR A 41 -15.83 2.71 -18.30
N ASP A 42 -16.70 3.71 -18.42
CA ASP A 42 -16.37 5.05 -18.94
C ASP A 42 -15.63 5.01 -20.30
N GLY A 43 -16.06 4.11 -21.18
CA GLY A 43 -15.48 3.96 -22.53
C GLY A 43 -14.13 3.26 -22.58
N LEU A 44 -13.65 2.73 -21.47
CA LEU A 44 -12.37 2.03 -21.37
C LEU A 44 -12.56 0.60 -20.86
N VAL A 45 -11.69 -0.31 -21.27
CA VAL A 45 -11.48 -1.59 -20.59
C VAL A 45 -11.00 -1.30 -19.18
N ASN A 46 -11.66 -1.86 -18.16
CA ASN A 46 -11.28 -1.70 -16.77
C ASN A 46 -11.22 -3.08 -16.09
N PHE A 47 -10.01 -3.60 -15.90
CA PHE A 47 -9.81 -4.92 -15.32
C PHE A 47 -10.29 -5.02 -13.87
N MET A 48 -10.20 -3.94 -13.10
CA MET A 48 -10.68 -3.93 -11.72
C MET A 48 -12.21 -4.06 -11.68
N LYS A 49 -12.92 -3.36 -12.58
CA LYS A 49 -14.37 -3.53 -12.73
C LYS A 49 -14.71 -4.98 -13.04
N ALA A 50 -14.04 -5.58 -14.03
CA ALA A 50 -14.28 -6.99 -14.37
C ALA A 50 -14.05 -7.91 -13.16
N GLY A 51 -12.99 -7.70 -12.41
CA GLY A 51 -12.72 -8.45 -11.18
C GLY A 51 -13.83 -8.29 -10.14
N ILE A 52 -14.32 -7.06 -9.94
CA ILE A 52 -15.43 -6.78 -9.02
C ILE A 52 -16.73 -7.45 -9.51
N GLU A 53 -17.04 -7.37 -10.79
CA GLU A 53 -18.28 -7.95 -11.34
C GLU A 53 -18.27 -9.48 -11.29
N CYS A 54 -17.20 -10.12 -11.74
CA CYS A 54 -17.15 -11.55 -11.98
C CYS A 54 -16.80 -12.38 -10.72
N ALA A 55 -16.13 -11.81 -9.71
CA ALA A 55 -15.74 -12.57 -8.54
C ALA A 55 -16.91 -12.91 -7.62
N ASN A 56 -16.85 -14.07 -6.98
CA ASN A 56 -17.82 -14.48 -5.94
C ASN A 56 -17.67 -13.65 -4.66
N LYS A 57 -16.44 -13.23 -4.33
CA LYS A 57 -16.12 -12.33 -3.22
C LYS A 57 -15.11 -11.27 -3.68
N VAL A 58 -15.25 -10.07 -3.15
CA VAL A 58 -14.30 -8.97 -3.32
C VAL A 58 -13.73 -8.64 -1.95
N THR A 59 -12.42 -8.59 -1.86
CA THR A 59 -11.74 -8.22 -0.62
C THR A 59 -10.87 -6.99 -0.83
N THR A 60 -10.58 -6.27 0.25
CA THR A 60 -9.57 -5.23 0.29
C THR A 60 -8.77 -5.32 1.58
N VAL A 61 -7.78 -4.46 1.74
CA VAL A 61 -6.70 -4.64 2.73
C VAL A 61 -7.02 -4.12 4.13
N SER A 62 -8.23 -3.60 4.38
CA SER A 62 -8.70 -3.33 5.73
C SER A 62 -10.24 -3.17 5.79
N PRO A 63 -10.88 -3.43 6.96
CA PRO A 63 -12.30 -3.15 7.15
C PRO A 63 -12.67 -1.68 6.97
N THR A 64 -11.79 -0.76 7.37
CA THR A 64 -11.96 0.68 7.16
C THR A 64 -11.92 1.01 5.67
N TYR A 65 -10.90 0.52 4.96
CA TYR A 65 -10.75 0.77 3.54
C TYR A 65 -11.93 0.20 2.71
N ALA A 66 -12.49 -0.94 3.12
CA ALA A 66 -13.70 -1.49 2.49
C ALA A 66 -14.91 -0.53 2.57
N LYS A 67 -14.97 0.32 3.59
CA LYS A 67 -16.00 1.38 3.71
C LYS A 67 -15.61 2.62 2.92
N GLU A 68 -14.35 3.03 3.00
CA GLU A 68 -13.84 4.22 2.32
C GLU A 68 -14.00 4.14 0.81
N ILE A 69 -13.68 3.02 0.19
CA ILE A 69 -13.80 2.85 -1.27
C ILE A 69 -15.24 2.83 -1.81
N LEU A 70 -16.26 2.84 -0.94
CA LEU A 70 -17.65 3.07 -1.32
C LEU A 70 -17.98 4.55 -1.47
N ASP A 71 -17.15 5.45 -0.95
CA ASP A 71 -17.32 6.89 -1.04
C ASP A 71 -16.66 7.42 -2.34
N PRO A 72 -17.31 8.32 -3.10
CA PRO A 72 -16.77 8.89 -4.33
C PRO A 72 -15.39 9.52 -4.18
N TRP A 73 -15.07 10.06 -3.00
CA TRP A 73 -13.76 10.68 -2.73
C TRP A 73 -12.60 9.70 -2.78
N TYR A 74 -12.83 8.44 -2.39
CA TYR A 74 -11.78 7.41 -2.29
C TYR A 74 -11.86 6.34 -3.39
N SER A 75 -12.98 6.29 -4.13
CA SER A 75 -13.29 5.20 -5.07
C SER A 75 -12.56 5.29 -6.42
N TYR A 76 -12.00 6.44 -6.74
CA TYR A 76 -11.47 6.74 -8.09
C TYR A 76 -12.50 6.45 -9.20
N GLY A 77 -13.79 6.74 -8.91
CA GLY A 77 -14.91 6.58 -9.84
C GLY A 77 -15.53 5.17 -9.85
N LEU A 78 -15.10 4.24 -9.00
CA LEU A 78 -15.69 2.89 -8.93
C LEU A 78 -16.79 2.75 -7.87
N ASP A 79 -17.14 3.82 -7.13
CA ASP A 79 -18.18 3.80 -6.11
C ASP A 79 -19.54 3.29 -6.61
N PRO A 80 -20.04 3.61 -7.82
CA PRO A 80 -21.31 3.09 -8.28
C PRO A 80 -21.32 1.55 -8.37
N ILE A 81 -20.23 0.98 -8.86
CA ILE A 81 -20.07 -0.48 -9.00
C ILE A 81 -19.89 -1.13 -7.64
N LEU A 82 -19.00 -0.56 -6.81
CA LEU A 82 -18.72 -1.09 -5.48
C LEU A 82 -19.96 -1.05 -4.58
N ASN A 83 -20.75 0.03 -4.63
CA ASN A 83 -22.01 0.12 -3.87
C ASN A 83 -23.01 -0.94 -4.30
N GLN A 84 -23.18 -1.17 -5.63
CA GLN A 84 -24.03 -2.23 -6.14
C GLN A 84 -23.57 -3.64 -5.74
N ARG A 85 -22.28 -3.81 -5.50
CA ARG A 85 -21.65 -5.11 -5.14
C ARG A 85 -21.17 -5.16 -3.70
N SER A 86 -21.59 -4.21 -2.85
CA SER A 86 -21.16 -4.09 -1.45
C SER A 86 -21.44 -5.34 -0.61
N TRP A 87 -22.48 -6.09 -0.93
CA TRP A 87 -22.84 -7.36 -0.27
C TRP A 87 -21.74 -8.45 -0.37
N LYS A 88 -20.85 -8.38 -1.34
CA LYS A 88 -19.73 -9.31 -1.49
C LYS A 88 -18.37 -8.69 -1.14
N LEU A 89 -18.33 -7.41 -0.75
CA LEU A 89 -17.12 -6.69 -0.36
C LEU A 89 -16.83 -6.89 1.13
N CYS A 90 -15.58 -7.18 1.46
CA CYS A 90 -15.10 -7.17 2.84
C CYS A 90 -13.63 -6.74 2.92
N GLY A 91 -13.22 -6.25 4.09
CA GLY A 91 -11.84 -5.86 4.37
C GLY A 91 -11.13 -6.90 5.23
N ILE A 92 -9.92 -7.29 4.82
CA ILE A 92 -9.07 -8.23 5.54
C ILE A 92 -7.69 -7.56 5.73
N LEU A 93 -7.25 -7.44 6.97
CA LEU A 93 -5.93 -6.86 7.26
C LEU A 93 -4.83 -7.77 6.74
N ASN A 94 -3.78 -7.15 6.17
CA ASN A 94 -2.56 -7.87 5.82
C ASN A 94 -1.89 -8.43 7.08
N GLY A 95 -1.30 -9.60 6.96
CA GLY A 95 -0.46 -10.19 7.99
C GLY A 95 0.96 -9.61 7.98
N ILE A 96 1.71 -9.95 9.00
CA ILE A 96 3.15 -9.71 9.12
C ILE A 96 3.83 -11.07 9.28
N ASP A 97 4.93 -11.29 8.57
CA ASP A 97 5.79 -12.44 8.78
C ASP A 97 6.58 -12.22 10.08
N THR A 98 6.09 -12.84 11.16
CA THR A 98 6.67 -12.70 12.50
C THR A 98 7.94 -13.51 12.70
N GLU A 99 8.31 -14.39 11.79
CA GLU A 99 9.59 -15.09 11.81
C GLU A 99 10.67 -14.23 11.12
N LEU A 100 10.35 -13.70 9.93
CA LEU A 100 11.26 -12.83 9.18
C LEU A 100 11.52 -11.49 9.91
N TYR A 101 10.45 -10.86 10.40
CA TYR A 101 10.54 -9.55 11.09
C TYR A 101 10.61 -9.72 12.62
N ASN A 102 11.48 -10.62 13.09
CA ASN A 102 11.69 -10.85 14.51
C ASN A 102 13.02 -10.25 14.98
N PRO A 103 13.03 -9.15 15.76
CA PRO A 103 14.27 -8.53 16.21
C PRO A 103 15.09 -9.40 17.17
N GLU A 104 14.53 -10.47 17.72
CA GLU A 104 15.28 -11.41 18.55
C GLU A 104 16.19 -12.31 17.73
N THR A 105 15.83 -12.61 16.50
CA THR A 105 16.51 -13.58 15.63
C THR A 105 17.04 -12.99 14.34
N ASP A 106 16.69 -11.74 14.02
CA ASP A 106 17.10 -11.05 12.81
C ASP A 106 18.63 -10.88 12.76
N LYS A 107 19.25 -11.46 11.74
CA LYS A 107 20.69 -11.39 11.49
C LYS A 107 21.14 -10.11 10.77
N MET A 108 20.18 -9.31 10.30
CA MET A 108 20.46 -8.09 9.54
C MET A 108 20.61 -6.85 10.42
N ILE A 109 20.19 -6.91 11.69
CA ILE A 109 20.37 -5.83 12.66
C ILE A 109 21.66 -6.01 13.47
N TRP A 110 22.24 -4.92 13.94
CA TRP A 110 23.52 -4.95 14.66
C TRP A 110 23.43 -5.56 16.05
N ALA A 111 22.28 -5.41 16.71
CA ALA A 111 22.06 -6.03 18.00
C ALA A 111 20.62 -6.52 18.11
N ASN A 112 20.44 -7.80 18.42
CA ASN A 112 19.15 -8.38 18.66
C ASN A 112 18.54 -7.84 19.96
N TYR A 113 17.23 -7.64 19.96
CA TYR A 113 16.48 -7.12 21.10
C TYR A 113 15.07 -7.72 21.16
N SER A 114 14.46 -7.63 22.35
CA SER A 114 13.09 -8.07 22.58
C SER A 114 12.39 -7.09 23.52
N SER A 115 11.12 -7.34 23.80
CA SER A 115 10.38 -6.60 24.83
C SER A 115 11.01 -6.76 26.24
N ALA A 116 11.61 -7.90 26.52
CA ALA A 116 12.31 -8.17 27.78
C ALA A 116 13.73 -7.55 27.84
N ASN A 117 14.36 -7.34 26.68
CA ASN A 117 15.71 -6.76 26.57
C ASN A 117 15.73 -5.63 25.53
N PHE A 118 14.96 -4.58 25.79
CA PHE A 118 14.80 -3.46 24.86
C PHE A 118 16.03 -2.55 24.80
N ALA A 119 16.89 -2.55 25.82
CA ALA A 119 18.07 -1.71 25.88
C ALA A 119 19.02 -1.89 24.67
N ASN A 120 19.10 -3.10 24.14
CA ASN A 120 19.92 -3.40 22.96
C ASN A 120 19.48 -2.63 21.70
N LYS A 121 18.23 -2.15 21.64
CA LYS A 121 17.76 -1.32 20.53
C LYS A 121 18.57 -0.04 20.37
N ALA A 122 19.11 0.52 21.46
CA ALA A 122 19.96 1.71 21.43
C ALA A 122 21.24 1.51 20.61
N LYS A 123 21.81 0.29 20.60
CA LYS A 123 22.97 -0.05 19.79
C LYS A 123 22.64 0.01 18.28
N ASN A 124 21.45 -0.42 17.90
CA ASN A 124 21.03 -0.32 16.50
C ASN A 124 20.89 1.15 16.05
N LYS A 125 20.42 2.02 16.93
CA LYS A 125 20.39 3.46 16.66
C LYS A 125 21.79 4.04 16.48
N GLU A 126 22.69 3.73 17.37
CA GLU A 126 24.10 4.18 17.31
C GLU A 126 24.76 3.75 16.00
N GLU A 127 24.65 2.49 15.64
CA GLU A 127 25.23 1.94 14.41
C GLU A 127 24.58 2.52 13.14
N LEU A 128 23.26 2.78 13.18
CA LEU A 128 22.57 3.46 12.10
C LEU A 128 23.08 4.91 11.93
N GLN A 129 23.24 5.63 13.03
CA GLN A 129 23.81 6.99 12.99
C GLN A 129 25.22 6.98 12.37
N LYS A 130 26.09 6.08 12.79
CA LYS A 130 27.43 5.91 12.23
C LYS A 130 27.38 5.60 10.73
N LYS A 131 26.56 4.64 10.34
CA LYS A 131 26.41 4.21 8.94
C LYS A 131 25.92 5.32 8.02
N MET A 132 25.06 6.20 8.54
CA MET A 132 24.51 7.34 7.79
C MET A 132 25.36 8.61 7.90
N GLY A 133 26.50 8.57 8.58
CA GLY A 133 27.35 9.75 8.78
C GLY A 133 26.72 10.82 9.68
N LEU A 134 25.74 10.45 10.50
CA LEU A 134 25.11 11.33 11.47
C LEU A 134 25.92 11.39 12.76
N ALA A 135 25.80 12.49 13.50
CA ALA A 135 26.35 12.58 14.85
C ALA A 135 25.72 11.50 15.74
N VAL A 136 26.57 10.74 16.45
CA VAL A 136 26.11 9.72 17.38
C VAL A 136 25.60 10.40 18.65
N ARG A 137 24.30 10.48 18.80
CA ARG A 137 23.62 11.18 19.92
C ARG A 137 22.51 10.29 20.48
N PRO A 138 22.68 9.73 21.67
CA PRO A 138 21.68 8.85 22.28
C PRO A 138 20.38 9.60 22.67
N ASP A 139 20.49 10.89 22.97
CA ASP A 139 19.43 11.79 23.43
C ASP A 139 18.53 12.31 22.29
N VAL A 140 19.04 12.32 21.03
CA VAL A 140 18.32 12.87 19.87
C VAL A 140 17.49 11.80 19.17
N PRO A 141 16.19 12.02 18.89
CA PRO A 141 15.39 11.09 18.10
C PRO A 141 15.91 10.93 16.68
N VAL A 142 15.89 9.69 16.17
CA VAL A 142 16.09 9.40 14.75
C VAL A 142 14.75 9.01 14.14
N ILE A 143 14.28 9.79 13.17
CA ILE A 143 13.05 9.53 12.43
C ILE A 143 13.42 8.82 11.13
N GLY A 144 13.02 7.56 11.02
CA GLY A 144 13.22 6.75 9.82
C GLY A 144 11.99 6.81 8.92
N ILE A 145 12.21 7.08 7.63
CA ILE A 145 11.17 7.06 6.59
C ILE A 145 11.62 6.09 5.50
N VAL A 146 10.90 4.96 5.36
CA VAL A 146 11.17 3.97 4.32
C VAL A 146 9.91 3.80 3.50
N THR A 147 9.88 4.38 2.29
CA THR A 147 8.67 4.38 1.45
C THR A 147 8.99 4.71 -0.01
N ARG A 148 8.04 4.44 -0.90
CA ARG A 148 8.08 5.05 -2.24
C ARG A 148 7.83 6.56 -2.12
N LEU A 149 8.63 7.37 -2.83
CA LEU A 149 8.50 8.82 -2.83
C LEU A 149 7.47 9.26 -3.90
N VAL A 150 6.19 9.05 -3.60
CA VAL A 150 5.05 9.35 -4.47
C VAL A 150 3.98 10.10 -3.69
N GLY A 151 3.13 10.89 -4.38
CA GLY A 151 2.19 11.81 -3.75
C GLY A 151 1.30 11.19 -2.67
N HIS A 152 0.72 9.99 -2.91
CA HIS A 152 -0.16 9.33 -1.93
C HIS A 152 0.56 8.83 -0.65
N LYS A 153 1.89 8.98 -0.56
CA LYS A 153 2.66 8.76 0.67
C LYS A 153 2.86 10.04 1.48
N GLY A 154 2.27 11.15 1.04
CA GLY A 154 2.34 12.44 1.73
C GLY A 154 3.73 13.05 1.70
N VAL A 155 4.46 12.90 0.58
CA VAL A 155 5.83 13.44 0.45
C VAL A 155 5.82 14.97 0.51
N ASP A 156 4.80 15.61 -0.03
CA ASP A 156 4.53 17.04 0.10
C ASP A 156 4.39 17.51 1.56
N LEU A 157 3.66 16.74 2.37
CA LEU A 157 3.53 17.00 3.81
C LEU A 157 4.86 16.77 4.54
N MET A 158 5.59 15.72 4.16
CA MET A 158 6.92 15.47 4.73
C MET A 158 7.86 16.64 4.43
N GLN A 159 7.89 17.14 3.19
CA GLN A 159 8.73 18.27 2.80
C GLN A 159 8.42 19.51 3.64
N ALA A 160 7.15 19.89 3.76
CA ALA A 160 6.72 21.04 4.55
C ALA A 160 7.13 20.94 6.03
N VAL A 161 7.10 19.72 6.60
CA VAL A 161 7.52 19.48 7.99
C VAL A 161 9.04 19.47 8.12
N LEU A 162 9.75 18.85 7.18
CA LEU A 162 11.21 18.73 7.21
C LEU A 162 11.87 20.10 7.18
N GLU A 163 11.47 20.98 6.27
CA GLU A 163 12.00 22.35 6.16
C GLU A 163 11.93 23.10 7.50
N LYS A 164 10.83 23.01 8.20
CA LYS A 164 10.63 23.64 9.49
C LYS A 164 11.37 22.94 10.62
N SER A 165 11.27 21.60 10.69
CA SER A 165 11.78 20.83 11.82
C SER A 165 13.31 20.74 11.86
N LEU A 166 14.00 20.78 10.71
CA LEU A 166 15.46 20.81 10.63
C LEU A 166 16.08 22.05 11.32
N TRP A 167 15.34 23.17 11.35
CA TRP A 167 15.80 24.40 11.95
C TRP A 167 15.34 24.59 13.40
N GLU A 168 14.20 24.01 13.76
CA GLU A 168 13.54 24.27 15.05
C GLU A 168 13.69 23.13 16.06
N ARG A 169 14.10 21.93 15.63
CA ARG A 169 14.10 20.74 16.47
C ARG A 169 15.42 20.01 16.43
N ASP A 170 15.82 19.49 17.57
CA ASP A 170 16.98 18.60 17.68
C ASP A 170 16.56 17.16 17.34
N VAL A 171 16.50 16.84 16.07
CA VAL A 171 16.12 15.54 15.51
C VAL A 171 16.99 15.16 14.34
N GLN A 172 17.12 13.89 14.05
CA GLN A 172 17.80 13.36 12.88
C GLN A 172 16.81 12.62 11.99
N TYR A 173 17.01 12.71 10.68
CA TYR A 173 16.18 12.02 9.70
C TYR A 173 17.01 11.06 8.87
N VAL A 174 16.44 9.86 8.62
CA VAL A 174 16.98 8.88 7.67
C VAL A 174 15.86 8.53 6.71
N ILE A 175 16.01 8.92 5.45
CA ILE A 175 14.99 8.74 4.42
C ILE A 175 15.54 7.76 3.38
N LEU A 176 14.81 6.68 3.14
CA LEU A 176 15.12 5.68 2.12
C LEU A 176 13.91 5.47 1.22
N GLY A 177 14.08 5.74 -0.07
CA GLY A 177 13.01 5.56 -1.03
C GLY A 177 13.43 5.96 -2.44
N SER A 178 12.56 5.66 -3.39
CA SER A 178 12.65 6.10 -4.78
C SER A 178 11.27 6.48 -5.30
N GLY A 179 11.19 7.33 -6.31
CA GLY A 179 9.93 7.76 -6.90
C GLY A 179 10.03 9.11 -7.60
N GLU A 180 8.91 9.76 -7.80
CA GLU A 180 8.78 11.02 -8.54
C GLU A 180 9.45 12.24 -7.84
N TRP A 181 9.77 12.10 -6.55
CA TRP A 181 10.32 13.15 -5.67
C TRP A 181 11.79 12.88 -5.29
N GLN A 182 12.56 12.32 -6.21
CA GLN A 182 13.99 12.11 -6.02
C GLN A 182 14.78 13.39 -6.24
#